data_7be42c5c0c19d7a88eed119a2942ecf0
#
_entry.id   7be42c5c0c19d7a88eed119a2942ecf0
#
_cell.length_a   1.000
_cell.length_b   1.000
_cell.length_c   1.000
_cell.angle_alpha   90.00
_cell.angle_beta   90.00
_cell.angle_gamma   90.00
#
_symmetry.space_group_name_H-M   'P 1'
#
loop_
_entity.id
_entity.type
_entity.pdbx_description
1 polymer ?
#
loop_
_entity_poly.entity_id
_entity_poly.type
_entity_poly.pdbx_seq_one_letter_code
_entity_poly.pdbx_strand_id
1 'polypeptide(L)'
;MNRVDNINRGMEQVRALSEVDIPSMKDKVGDEEWAIRVDLAAAYRLVAHYGWDDLIFTHLSARIPGPEHHFLLNPYQLMFEEVTASSLIKVDVNGNPVEPTPFITNPAGFTIHSAVHMAREDAHAVMHLHTPAGQAVSANEEGLMPLTQTAMLVRGDLAFHDYEGVAVDLDERERIVADLGDKGAMLLRNHGTLAVGSNVGECFVKLYFLERACQAQVMALTAGDRVSKPPQGAAELTAEQGATGLKVAANLLAWPALKRKAYRLDPSFASSAGSFAISTHSARESATTSPASLWITVAA
;
A
#
# COMPACT_ATOMS: atom_id res chain seq x y z
N MET A 1 23.16 5.13 15.29
CA MET A 1 22.17 4.56 16.23
C MET A 1 21.73 3.24 15.64
N ASN A 2 21.83 2.13 16.34
CA ASN A 2 21.66 0.79 15.73
C ASN A 2 20.18 0.57 15.37
N ARG A 3 19.90 -0.06 14.21
CA ARG A 3 18.57 -0.40 13.68
C ARG A 3 17.66 -1.11 14.69
N VAL A 4 18.22 -2.02 15.45
CA VAL A 4 17.54 -2.79 16.50
C VAL A 4 17.02 -1.84 17.59
N ASP A 5 17.73 -0.75 17.88
CA ASP A 5 17.36 0.19 18.91
C ASP A 5 16.12 1.05 18.52
N ASN A 6 15.92 1.30 17.22
CA ASN A 6 14.73 2.00 16.73
C ASN A 6 13.48 1.11 16.75
N ILE A 7 13.64 -0.16 16.40
CA ILE A 7 12.56 -1.16 16.48
C ILE A 7 12.19 -1.38 17.94
N ASN A 8 13.16 -1.55 18.82
CA ASN A 8 12.91 -1.76 20.25
C ASN A 8 12.25 -0.55 20.91
N ARG A 9 12.63 0.69 20.56
CA ARG A 9 11.95 1.89 21.05
C ARG A 9 10.50 1.98 20.59
N GLY A 10 10.21 1.63 19.34
CA GLY A 10 8.84 1.54 18.83
C GLY A 10 8.04 0.50 19.61
N MET A 11 8.62 -0.65 19.91
CA MET A 11 7.96 -1.73 20.66
C MET A 11 7.76 -1.42 22.15
N GLU A 12 8.65 -0.68 22.79
CA GLU A 12 8.47 -0.22 24.17
C GLU A 12 7.31 0.78 24.31
N GLN A 13 6.95 1.47 23.23
CA GLN A 13 5.79 2.37 23.17
C GLN A 13 4.47 1.65 22.90
N VAL A 14 4.48 0.40 22.45
CA VAL A 14 3.28 -0.43 22.28
C VAL A 14 2.78 -0.89 23.65
N ARG A 15 2.22 0.01 24.43
CA ARG A 15 1.36 -0.37 25.54
C ARG A 15 0.10 -1.00 24.96
N ALA A 16 -0.40 -2.06 25.60
CA ALA A 16 -1.68 -2.64 25.27
C ALA A 16 -2.74 -1.51 25.21
N LEU A 17 -3.16 -1.18 24.00
CA LEU A 17 -4.18 -0.17 23.77
C LEU A 17 -5.53 -0.84 24.10
N SER A 18 -6.03 -0.65 25.32
CA SER A 18 -7.34 -1.17 25.72
C SER A 18 -8.48 -0.34 25.12
N GLU A 19 -8.25 0.97 24.98
CA GLU A 19 -9.15 1.92 24.33
C GLU A 19 -8.29 3.03 23.74
N VAL A 20 -8.51 3.37 22.48
CA VAL A 20 -7.85 4.50 21.83
C VAL A 20 -8.90 5.48 21.38
N ASP A 21 -8.85 6.67 21.97
CA ASP A 21 -9.62 7.80 21.48
C ASP A 21 -8.84 8.44 20.31
N ILE A 22 -9.46 8.45 19.14
CA ILE A 22 -8.88 9.06 17.94
C ILE A 22 -9.54 10.43 17.77
N PRO A 23 -8.82 11.51 18.13
CA PRO A 23 -9.39 12.85 18.01
C PRO A 23 -9.58 13.19 16.53
N SER A 24 -10.68 13.92 16.26
CA SER A 24 -10.94 14.44 14.92
C SER A 24 -9.77 15.27 14.40
N MET A 25 -9.38 14.99 13.15
CA MET A 25 -8.39 15.78 12.41
C MET A 25 -9.05 16.78 11.46
N LYS A 26 -10.37 16.69 11.24
CA LYS A 26 -11.09 17.49 10.22
C LYS A 26 -10.91 18.99 10.39
N ASP A 27 -10.97 19.48 11.63
CA ASP A 27 -10.88 20.91 11.92
C ASP A 27 -9.44 21.35 12.30
N LYS A 28 -8.47 20.39 12.22
CA LYS A 28 -7.06 20.64 12.54
C LYS A 28 -6.17 20.73 11.31
N VAL A 29 -6.65 20.28 10.15
CA VAL A 29 -5.94 20.27 8.88
C VAL A 29 -6.71 21.05 7.84
N GLY A 30 -6.02 21.49 6.77
CA GLY A 30 -6.67 22.17 5.65
C GLY A 30 -7.59 21.22 4.84
N ASP A 31 -8.50 21.79 4.08
CA ASP A 31 -9.49 21.04 3.28
C ASP A 31 -8.82 20.07 2.29
N GLU A 32 -7.69 20.46 1.71
CA GLU A 32 -6.93 19.62 0.76
C GLU A 32 -6.33 18.40 1.45
N GLU A 33 -5.67 18.58 2.61
CA GLU A 33 -5.16 17.46 3.40
C GLU A 33 -6.29 16.57 3.86
N TRP A 34 -7.43 17.14 4.31
CA TRP A 34 -8.58 16.35 4.73
C TRP A 34 -9.14 15.49 3.59
N ALA A 35 -9.24 16.05 2.39
CA ALA A 35 -9.69 15.29 1.21
C ALA A 35 -8.77 14.10 0.90
N ILE A 36 -7.44 14.30 0.99
CA ILE A 36 -6.45 13.22 0.79
C ILE A 36 -6.58 12.17 1.88
N ARG A 37 -6.77 12.55 3.15
CA ARG A 37 -7.01 11.62 4.26
C ARG A 37 -8.25 10.75 4.03
N VAL A 38 -9.35 11.35 3.59
CA VAL A 38 -10.59 10.63 3.25
C VAL A 38 -10.37 9.67 2.09
N ASP A 39 -9.67 10.10 1.05
CA ASP A 39 -9.38 9.25 -0.10
C ASP A 39 -8.48 8.06 0.27
N LEU A 40 -7.45 8.29 1.07
CA LEU A 40 -6.54 7.23 1.51
C LEU A 40 -7.25 6.24 2.47
N ALA A 41 -8.07 6.71 3.40
CA ALA A 41 -8.87 5.86 4.26
C ALA A 41 -9.88 5.02 3.46
N ALA A 42 -10.52 5.61 2.43
CA ALA A 42 -11.38 4.88 1.52
C ALA A 42 -10.62 3.76 0.78
N ALA A 43 -9.37 4.01 0.37
CA ALA A 43 -8.52 3.01 -0.27
C ALA A 43 -8.23 1.83 0.67
N TYR A 44 -7.88 2.08 1.94
CA TYR A 44 -7.69 1.04 2.95
C TYR A 44 -8.93 0.16 3.12
N ARG A 45 -10.13 0.79 3.27
CA ARG A 45 -11.41 0.06 3.39
C ARG A 45 -11.72 -0.78 2.15
N LEU A 46 -11.38 -0.29 0.96
CA LEU A 46 -11.57 -1.04 -0.28
C LEU A 46 -10.58 -2.20 -0.40
N VAL A 47 -9.32 -2.04 0.03
CA VAL A 47 -8.34 -3.13 0.08
C VAL A 47 -8.85 -4.25 0.98
N ALA A 48 -9.29 -3.94 2.22
CA ALA A 48 -9.89 -4.90 3.13
C ALA A 48 -11.16 -5.55 2.54
N HIS A 49 -12.05 -4.76 1.92
CA HIS A 49 -13.25 -5.26 1.27
C HIS A 49 -12.97 -6.27 0.14
N TYR A 50 -11.87 -6.09 -0.60
CA TYR A 50 -11.47 -7.02 -1.66
C TYR A 50 -10.67 -8.22 -1.13
N GLY A 51 -10.33 -8.28 0.18
CA GLY A 51 -9.50 -9.30 0.78
C GLY A 51 -8.06 -9.26 0.25
N TRP A 52 -7.51 -8.05 0.09
CA TRP A 52 -6.16 -7.82 -0.42
C TRP A 52 -5.18 -7.36 0.67
N ASP A 53 -5.67 -7.16 1.87
CA ASP A 53 -4.86 -6.89 3.05
C ASP A 53 -4.06 -8.14 3.49
N ASP A 54 -2.95 -7.90 4.14
CA ASP A 54 -2.12 -8.91 4.80
C ASP A 54 -2.05 -8.55 6.29
N LEU A 55 -3.17 -8.70 6.99
CA LEU A 55 -3.37 -8.20 8.35
C LEU A 55 -3.02 -6.71 8.44
N ILE A 56 -1.91 -6.40 9.15
CA ILE A 56 -1.39 -5.03 9.34
C ILE A 56 -0.13 -4.74 8.50
N PHE A 57 0.38 -5.73 7.74
CA PHE A 57 1.76 -5.71 7.25
C PHE A 57 1.99 -4.96 5.95
N THR A 58 0.97 -4.76 5.12
CA THR A 58 1.06 -3.93 3.92
C THR A 58 0.67 -2.48 4.21
N HIS A 59 0.89 -1.60 3.24
CA HIS A 59 0.71 -0.17 3.47
C HIS A 59 0.39 0.60 2.20
N LEU A 60 -0.39 1.65 2.37
CA LEU A 60 -0.71 2.63 1.37
C LEU A 60 -0.31 4.00 1.92
N SER A 61 0.21 4.88 1.09
CA SER A 61 0.58 6.22 1.48
C SER A 61 0.11 7.27 0.50
N ALA A 62 -0.02 8.50 0.97
CA ALA A 62 -0.30 9.65 0.13
C ALA A 62 0.51 10.87 0.62
N ARG A 63 1.11 11.58 -0.34
CA ARG A 63 1.83 12.83 -0.07
C ARG A 63 0.82 13.94 0.23
N ILE A 64 1.15 14.78 1.21
CA ILE A 64 0.44 16.02 1.48
C ILE A 64 1.13 17.13 0.68
N PRO A 65 0.39 17.98 -0.05
CA PRO A 65 0.96 19.13 -0.72
C PRO A 65 1.65 20.08 0.26
N GLY A 66 2.78 20.62 -0.14
CA GLY A 66 3.58 21.55 0.65
C GLY A 66 5.08 21.30 0.51
N PRO A 67 5.91 22.24 0.91
CA PRO A 67 7.37 22.13 0.77
C PRO A 67 8.01 21.18 1.79
N GLU A 68 7.29 20.76 2.82
CA GLU A 68 7.80 19.92 3.91
C GLU A 68 7.91 18.45 3.54
N HIS A 69 7.35 18.04 2.41
CA HIS A 69 7.33 16.64 1.94
C HIS A 69 6.77 15.65 2.97
N HIS A 70 5.67 16.02 3.62
CA HIS A 70 4.97 15.11 4.52
C HIS A 70 4.12 14.07 3.77
N PHE A 71 3.95 12.88 4.36
CA PHE A 71 3.05 11.86 3.83
C PHE A 71 2.21 11.22 4.93
N LEU A 72 1.07 10.67 4.51
CA LEU A 72 0.15 9.91 5.35
C LEU A 72 0.44 8.42 5.23
N LEU A 73 0.44 7.74 6.37
CA LEU A 73 0.54 6.28 6.50
C LEU A 73 -0.54 5.75 7.44
N ASN A 74 -0.83 4.45 7.35
CA ASN A 74 -1.68 3.79 8.33
C ASN A 74 -1.01 3.63 9.69
N PRO A 75 -1.80 3.65 10.78
CA PRO A 75 -1.34 3.12 12.06
C PRO A 75 -1.00 1.63 11.93
N TYR A 76 0.20 1.22 12.36
CA TYR A 76 0.66 -0.16 12.23
C TYR A 76 -0.12 -1.14 13.11
N GLN A 77 -0.84 -0.64 14.11
CA GLN A 77 -1.63 -1.45 15.03
C GLN A 77 -3.09 -1.64 14.62
N LEU A 78 -3.54 -0.99 13.54
CA LEU A 78 -4.92 -1.08 13.06
C LEU A 78 -5.01 -1.99 11.83
N MET A 79 -6.04 -2.83 11.82
CA MET A 79 -6.45 -3.52 10.60
C MET A 79 -6.95 -2.51 9.57
N PHE A 80 -6.91 -2.86 8.29
CA PHE A 80 -7.29 -1.93 7.24
C PHE A 80 -8.74 -1.48 7.29
N GLU A 81 -9.65 -2.35 7.77
CA GLU A 81 -11.05 -2.01 8.02
C GLU A 81 -11.26 -1.08 9.22
N GLU A 82 -10.23 -0.82 10.03
CA GLU A 82 -10.30 0.11 11.16
C GLU A 82 -9.76 1.50 10.80
N VAL A 83 -9.00 1.62 9.69
CA VAL A 83 -8.38 2.89 9.30
C VAL A 83 -9.43 3.95 8.95
N THR A 84 -9.28 5.14 9.53
CA THR A 84 -10.11 6.32 9.26
C THR A 84 -9.25 7.51 8.82
N ALA A 85 -9.87 8.53 8.22
CA ALA A 85 -9.19 9.76 7.85
C ALA A 85 -8.47 10.43 9.03
N SER A 86 -9.02 10.31 10.24
CA SER A 86 -8.44 10.87 11.46
C SER A 86 -7.34 9.99 12.07
N SER A 87 -7.35 8.65 11.85
CA SER A 87 -6.33 7.75 12.39
C SER A 87 -5.02 7.77 11.59
N LEU A 88 -5.04 8.21 10.33
CA LEU A 88 -3.84 8.27 9.49
C LEU A 88 -2.76 9.14 10.13
N ILE A 89 -1.54 8.61 10.15
CA ILE A 89 -0.36 9.28 10.74
C ILE A 89 0.31 10.12 9.66
N LYS A 90 0.53 11.41 9.96
CA LYS A 90 1.36 12.29 9.14
C LYS A 90 2.81 12.16 9.59
N VAL A 91 3.70 11.84 8.66
CA VAL A 91 5.14 11.67 8.90
C VAL A 91 5.98 12.62 8.06
N ASP A 92 7.17 12.94 8.58
CA ASP A 92 8.21 13.67 7.85
C ASP A 92 9.03 12.73 6.94
N VAL A 93 10.01 13.28 6.23
CA VAL A 93 10.93 12.55 5.34
C VAL A 93 11.82 11.52 6.06
N ASN A 94 11.88 11.57 7.39
CA ASN A 94 12.63 10.63 8.23
C ASN A 94 11.73 9.56 8.87
N GLY A 95 10.43 9.62 8.64
CA GLY A 95 9.44 8.70 9.21
C GLY A 95 8.97 9.05 10.61
N ASN A 96 9.32 10.24 11.10
CA ASN A 96 8.85 10.68 12.39
C ASN A 96 7.43 11.26 12.29
N PRO A 97 6.53 10.92 13.21
CA PRO A 97 5.23 11.58 13.27
C PRO A 97 5.37 13.10 13.46
N VAL A 98 4.68 13.87 12.62
CA VAL A 98 4.66 15.35 12.68
C VAL A 98 3.75 15.85 13.80
N GLU A 99 2.76 15.03 14.18
CA GLU A 99 1.77 15.34 15.21
C GLU A 99 1.77 14.25 16.29
N PRO A 100 1.43 14.57 17.54
CA PRO A 100 1.29 13.55 18.56
C PRO A 100 0.27 12.48 18.15
N THR A 101 0.68 11.23 18.23
CA THR A 101 -0.16 10.06 17.90
C THR A 101 0.10 8.94 18.90
N PRO A 102 -0.93 8.16 19.29
CA PRO A 102 -0.74 6.96 20.10
C PRO A 102 -0.22 5.77 19.29
N PHE A 103 -0.18 5.90 17.96
CA PHE A 103 0.17 4.84 17.05
C PHE A 103 1.62 4.89 16.60
N ILE A 104 2.14 3.74 16.16
CA ILE A 104 3.45 3.63 15.49
C ILE A 104 3.26 3.43 13.98
N THR A 105 4.30 3.81 13.23
CA THR A 105 4.39 3.57 11.79
C THR A 105 5.13 2.26 11.51
N ASN A 106 4.83 1.63 10.36
CA ASN A 106 5.59 0.49 9.87
C ASN A 106 6.94 0.96 9.28
N PRO A 107 8.11 0.54 9.85
CA PRO A 107 9.41 0.99 9.34
C PRO A 107 9.71 0.48 7.91
N ALA A 108 9.29 -0.75 7.56
CA ALA A 108 9.47 -1.29 6.21
C ALA A 108 8.64 -0.50 5.19
N GLY A 109 7.38 -0.21 5.53
CA GLY A 109 6.52 0.64 4.71
C GLY A 109 7.10 2.02 4.47
N PHE A 110 7.68 2.62 5.49
CA PHE A 110 8.36 3.90 5.35
C PHE A 110 9.55 3.81 4.37
N THR A 111 10.36 2.75 4.42
CA THR A 111 11.54 2.59 3.56
C THR A 111 11.17 2.62 2.08
N ILE A 112 10.23 1.78 1.64
CA ILE A 112 9.81 1.69 0.24
C ILE A 112 9.10 2.96 -0.20
N HIS A 113 8.09 3.40 0.56
CA HIS A 113 7.25 4.52 0.16
C HIS A 113 7.98 5.85 0.15
N SER A 114 8.82 6.12 1.16
CA SER A 114 9.60 7.36 1.18
C SER A 114 10.60 7.44 0.04
N ALA A 115 11.21 6.30 -0.38
CA ALA A 115 12.09 6.27 -1.53
C ALA A 115 11.39 6.78 -2.79
N VAL A 116 10.21 6.23 -3.08
CA VAL A 116 9.42 6.60 -4.27
C VAL A 116 8.91 8.04 -4.16
N HIS A 117 8.33 8.42 -3.01
CA HIS A 117 7.83 9.79 -2.81
C HIS A 117 8.91 10.86 -2.95
N MET A 118 10.13 10.58 -2.47
CA MET A 118 11.23 11.56 -2.52
C MET A 118 11.87 11.66 -3.90
N ALA A 119 11.90 10.57 -4.67
CA ALA A 119 12.55 10.53 -5.97
C ALA A 119 11.63 11.00 -7.11
N ARG A 120 10.29 10.89 -6.93
CA ARG A 120 9.31 11.18 -7.98
C ARG A 120 8.29 12.20 -7.53
N GLU A 121 8.33 13.40 -8.11
CA GLU A 121 7.38 14.47 -7.80
C GLU A 121 5.94 14.12 -8.21
N ASP A 122 5.76 13.30 -9.24
CA ASP A 122 4.46 12.83 -9.71
C ASP A 122 3.88 11.68 -8.86
N ALA A 123 4.67 11.08 -7.94
CA ALA A 123 4.25 10.03 -7.04
C ALA A 123 3.54 10.62 -5.80
N HIS A 124 2.30 11.04 -5.95
CA HIS A 124 1.51 11.56 -4.83
C HIS A 124 0.86 10.45 -3.99
N ALA A 125 0.71 9.26 -4.54
CA ALA A 125 0.26 8.07 -3.81
C ALA A 125 1.10 6.86 -4.20
N VAL A 126 1.39 6.00 -3.21
CA VAL A 126 2.10 4.73 -3.37
C VAL A 126 1.33 3.66 -2.60
N MET A 127 1.10 2.52 -3.21
CA MET A 127 0.36 1.40 -2.62
C MET A 127 1.09 0.10 -2.87
N HIS A 128 1.27 -0.70 -1.82
CA HIS A 128 1.98 -1.97 -1.84
C HIS A 128 1.15 -3.05 -1.14
N LEU A 129 1.02 -4.23 -1.80
CA LEU A 129 0.22 -5.35 -1.33
C LEU A 129 0.95 -6.69 -1.45
N HIS A 130 0.58 -7.62 -0.56
CA HIS A 130 1.05 -9.00 -0.52
C HIS A 130 -0.06 -10.00 -0.88
N THR A 131 -0.91 -9.70 -1.84
CA THR A 131 -1.96 -10.65 -2.22
C THR A 131 -1.37 -11.97 -2.71
N PRO A 132 -2.01 -13.14 -2.44
CA PRO A 132 -1.50 -14.42 -2.91
C PRO A 132 -1.27 -14.47 -4.44
N ALA A 133 -2.14 -13.83 -5.22
CA ALA A 133 -1.96 -13.78 -6.67
C ALA A 133 -0.81 -12.85 -7.09
N GLY A 134 -0.66 -11.69 -6.42
CA GLY A 134 0.45 -10.77 -6.64
C GLY A 134 1.79 -11.41 -6.31
N GLN A 135 1.89 -12.07 -5.16
CA GLN A 135 3.07 -12.82 -4.75
C GLN A 135 3.39 -13.96 -5.73
N ALA A 136 2.40 -14.76 -6.15
CA ALA A 136 2.61 -15.84 -7.09
C ALA A 136 3.15 -15.36 -8.45
N VAL A 137 2.62 -14.24 -8.97
CA VAL A 137 3.08 -13.65 -10.23
C VAL A 137 4.44 -12.98 -10.05
N SER A 138 4.72 -12.35 -8.92
CA SER A 138 6.04 -11.76 -8.62
C SER A 138 7.14 -12.82 -8.51
N ALA A 139 6.80 -14.04 -8.08
CA ALA A 139 7.71 -15.18 -8.00
C ALA A 139 7.88 -15.95 -9.34
N ASN A 140 7.08 -15.63 -10.35
CA ASN A 140 7.20 -16.24 -11.67
C ASN A 140 8.33 -15.56 -12.48
N GLU A 141 9.22 -16.34 -13.09
CA GLU A 141 10.35 -15.82 -13.90
C GLU A 141 9.89 -14.87 -15.01
N GLU A 142 8.78 -15.18 -15.68
CA GLU A 142 8.21 -14.33 -16.73
C GLU A 142 7.44 -13.11 -16.18
N GLY A 143 7.16 -13.08 -14.86
CA GLY A 143 6.35 -12.06 -14.23
C GLY A 143 4.92 -12.01 -14.79
N LEU A 144 4.38 -10.83 -15.06
CA LEU A 144 3.04 -10.65 -15.60
C LEU A 144 3.02 -10.91 -17.11
N MET A 145 2.35 -11.97 -17.51
CA MET A 145 2.19 -12.39 -18.90
C MET A 145 1.01 -11.69 -19.58
N PRO A 146 1.05 -11.42 -20.89
CA PRO A 146 -0.04 -10.74 -21.62
C PRO A 146 -1.20 -11.70 -21.94
N LEU A 147 -1.73 -12.40 -20.94
CA LEU A 147 -2.76 -13.43 -21.13
C LEU A 147 -4.18 -12.86 -21.20
N THR A 148 -4.39 -11.66 -20.68
CA THR A 148 -5.71 -11.03 -20.61
C THR A 148 -5.62 -9.56 -21.01
N GLN A 149 -6.75 -8.98 -21.44
CA GLN A 149 -6.81 -7.54 -21.71
C GLN A 149 -6.34 -6.72 -20.50
N THR A 150 -6.74 -7.10 -19.28
CA THR A 150 -6.34 -6.43 -18.04
C THR A 150 -4.83 -6.44 -17.86
N ALA A 151 -4.17 -7.57 -18.11
CA ALA A 151 -2.71 -7.67 -18.05
C ALA A 151 -2.03 -6.81 -19.14
N MET A 152 -2.55 -6.84 -20.35
CA MET A 152 -2.00 -6.05 -21.45
C MET A 152 -2.12 -4.54 -21.20
N LEU A 153 -3.21 -4.07 -20.55
CA LEU A 153 -3.40 -2.65 -20.22
C LEU A 153 -2.36 -2.11 -19.23
N VAL A 154 -1.89 -2.93 -18.28
CA VAL A 154 -0.95 -2.48 -17.23
C VAL A 154 0.50 -2.84 -17.53
N ARG A 155 0.75 -3.85 -18.37
CA ARG A 155 2.09 -4.40 -18.61
C ARG A 155 3.08 -3.40 -19.19
N GLY A 156 2.63 -2.44 -20.00
CA GLY A 156 3.47 -1.38 -20.57
C GLY A 156 4.02 -0.39 -19.53
N ASP A 157 3.34 -0.30 -18.38
CA ASP A 157 3.66 0.60 -17.26
C ASP A 157 4.16 -0.18 -16.03
N LEU A 158 4.74 -1.39 -16.24
CA LEU A 158 5.17 -2.30 -15.18
C LEU A 158 6.69 -2.44 -15.15
N ALA A 159 7.29 -2.22 -13.99
CA ALA A 159 8.67 -2.45 -13.65
C ALA A 159 8.85 -3.73 -12.81
N PHE A 160 10.10 -4.12 -12.58
CA PHE A 160 10.49 -5.25 -11.72
C PHE A 160 11.63 -4.81 -10.82
N HIS A 161 11.62 -5.29 -9.57
CA HIS A 161 12.72 -5.13 -8.63
C HIS A 161 13.03 -6.50 -8.01
N ASP A 162 14.31 -6.86 -7.96
CA ASP A 162 14.75 -8.14 -7.41
C ASP A 162 14.65 -8.15 -5.88
N TYR A 163 14.45 -9.34 -5.30
CA TYR A 163 14.28 -9.50 -3.87
C TYR A 163 15.61 -9.37 -3.13
N GLU A 164 15.71 -8.42 -2.23
CA GLU A 164 16.91 -8.16 -1.42
C GLU A 164 16.71 -8.46 0.09
N GLY A 165 15.60 -9.10 0.46
CA GLY A 165 15.23 -9.36 1.84
C GLY A 165 14.06 -8.51 2.31
N VAL A 166 13.83 -8.48 3.63
CA VAL A 166 12.81 -7.58 4.20
C VAL A 166 13.29 -6.14 4.03
N ALA A 167 12.47 -5.29 3.41
CA ALA A 167 12.79 -3.91 3.01
C ALA A 167 13.00 -2.97 4.23
N VAL A 168 14.02 -3.24 5.01
CA VAL A 168 14.46 -2.41 6.15
C VAL A 168 15.79 -1.71 5.88
N ASP A 169 16.42 -1.99 4.71
CA ASP A 169 17.68 -1.38 4.31
C ASP A 169 17.45 -0.08 3.54
N LEU A 170 17.95 1.03 4.09
CA LEU A 170 17.83 2.33 3.44
C LEU A 170 18.62 2.41 2.12
N ASP A 171 19.65 1.59 1.96
CA ASP A 171 20.44 1.53 0.72
C ASP A 171 19.68 0.87 -0.43
N GLU A 172 18.63 0.07 -0.15
CA GLU A 172 17.73 -0.49 -1.16
C GLU A 172 16.90 0.59 -1.87
N ARG A 173 16.69 1.75 -1.22
CA ARG A 173 15.89 2.86 -1.78
C ARG A 173 16.33 3.30 -3.16
N GLU A 174 17.63 3.47 -3.36
CA GLU A 174 18.18 3.94 -4.64
C GLU A 174 17.92 2.93 -5.74
N ARG A 175 18.01 1.63 -5.44
CA ARG A 175 17.75 0.56 -6.40
C ARG A 175 16.28 0.42 -6.75
N ILE A 176 15.38 0.48 -5.77
CA ILE A 176 13.92 0.49 -6.02
C ILE A 176 13.54 1.66 -6.94
N VAL A 177 14.08 2.85 -6.68
CA VAL A 177 13.81 4.04 -7.51
C VAL A 177 14.37 3.87 -8.92
N ALA A 178 15.59 3.36 -9.05
CA ALA A 178 16.22 3.13 -10.35
C ALA A 178 15.44 2.12 -11.19
N ASP A 179 14.99 1.02 -10.56
CA ASP A 179 14.23 -0.04 -11.23
C ASP A 179 12.81 0.41 -11.59
N LEU A 180 12.17 1.21 -10.72
CA LEU A 180 10.84 1.77 -11.00
C LEU A 180 10.88 2.74 -12.18
N GLY A 181 11.93 3.58 -12.27
CA GLY A 181 12.06 4.58 -13.31
C GLY A 181 10.83 5.47 -13.45
N ASP A 182 10.27 5.57 -14.65
CA ASP A 182 9.06 6.31 -14.97
C ASP A 182 7.76 5.49 -14.85
N LYS A 183 7.87 4.20 -14.50
CA LYS A 183 6.72 3.28 -14.45
C LYS A 183 5.77 3.60 -13.30
N GLY A 184 4.51 3.27 -13.52
CA GLY A 184 3.46 3.48 -12.53
C GLY A 184 3.08 2.24 -11.74
N ALA A 185 3.71 1.08 -12.03
CA ALA A 185 3.53 -0.15 -11.28
C ALA A 185 4.84 -0.95 -11.24
N MET A 186 4.97 -1.84 -10.25
CA MET A 186 6.14 -2.71 -10.11
C MET A 186 5.73 -4.06 -9.51
N LEU A 187 6.34 -5.13 -9.99
CA LEU A 187 6.41 -6.40 -9.27
C LEU A 187 7.72 -6.43 -8.48
N LEU A 188 7.59 -6.49 -7.16
CA LEU A 188 8.69 -6.80 -6.26
C LEU A 188 8.86 -8.32 -6.28
N ARG A 189 9.96 -8.82 -6.87
CA ARG A 189 10.21 -10.26 -7.06
C ARG A 189 10.08 -11.02 -5.74
N ASN A 190 9.36 -12.15 -5.74
CA ASN A 190 9.14 -12.99 -4.55
C ASN A 190 8.51 -12.28 -3.35
N HIS A 191 7.89 -11.09 -3.54
CA HIS A 191 7.41 -10.24 -2.46
C HIS A 191 5.97 -9.80 -2.68
N GLY A 192 5.69 -9.05 -3.74
CA GLY A 192 4.33 -8.54 -3.97
C GLY A 192 4.22 -7.51 -5.08
N THR A 193 3.20 -6.70 -5.00
CA THR A 193 2.86 -5.67 -6.00
C THR A 193 3.01 -4.27 -5.43
N LEU A 194 3.40 -3.31 -6.28
CA LEU A 194 3.46 -1.89 -5.95
C LEU A 194 2.83 -1.08 -7.08
N ALA A 195 2.10 -0.04 -6.74
CA ALA A 195 1.57 0.94 -7.68
C ALA A 195 1.85 2.37 -7.24
N VAL A 196 1.98 3.27 -8.21
CA VAL A 196 2.23 4.70 -8.03
C VAL A 196 1.20 5.51 -8.82
N GLY A 197 0.76 6.62 -8.27
CA GLY A 197 -0.19 7.50 -8.95
C GLY A 197 -0.07 8.96 -8.54
N SER A 198 -0.58 9.85 -9.40
CA SER A 198 -0.63 11.29 -9.13
C SER A 198 -1.69 11.68 -8.08
N ASN A 199 -2.47 10.72 -7.62
CA ASN A 199 -3.39 10.82 -6.50
C ASN A 199 -3.81 9.41 -6.06
N VAL A 200 -4.51 9.31 -4.93
CA VAL A 200 -4.99 8.05 -4.35
C VAL A 200 -5.86 7.25 -5.33
N GLY A 201 -6.75 7.94 -6.05
CA GLY A 201 -7.67 7.27 -6.97
C GLY A 201 -6.98 6.64 -8.17
N GLU A 202 -6.05 7.34 -8.79
CA GLU A 202 -5.24 6.80 -9.90
C GLU A 202 -4.40 5.61 -9.44
N CYS A 203 -3.71 5.76 -8.31
CA CYS A 203 -2.89 4.69 -7.73
C CYS A 203 -3.72 3.44 -7.43
N PHE A 204 -4.87 3.60 -6.75
CA PHE A 204 -5.76 2.49 -6.42
C PHE A 204 -6.29 1.77 -7.65
N VAL A 205 -6.73 2.50 -8.67
CA VAL A 205 -7.27 1.87 -9.89
C VAL A 205 -6.17 1.13 -10.65
N LYS A 206 -4.96 1.67 -10.71
CA LYS A 206 -3.80 0.99 -11.31
C LYS A 206 -3.49 -0.31 -10.55
N LEU A 207 -3.43 -0.25 -9.23
CA LEU A 207 -3.24 -1.43 -8.37
C LEU A 207 -4.37 -2.45 -8.57
N TYR A 208 -5.63 -2.00 -8.66
CA TYR A 208 -6.77 -2.87 -8.92
C TYR A 208 -6.62 -3.65 -10.22
N PHE A 209 -6.20 -2.99 -11.30
CA PHE A 209 -5.97 -3.68 -12.58
C PHE A 209 -4.79 -4.65 -12.50
N LEU A 210 -3.71 -4.30 -11.81
CA LEU A 210 -2.57 -5.18 -11.59
C LEU A 210 -2.98 -6.43 -10.80
N GLU A 211 -3.70 -6.29 -9.69
CA GLU A 211 -4.20 -7.41 -8.89
C GLU A 211 -5.15 -8.31 -9.68
N ARG A 212 -6.08 -7.73 -10.44
CA ARG A 212 -6.98 -8.50 -11.31
C ARG A 212 -6.24 -9.24 -12.40
N ALA A 213 -5.17 -8.66 -12.95
CA ALA A 213 -4.32 -9.33 -13.94
C ALA A 213 -3.55 -10.50 -13.31
N CYS A 214 -2.99 -10.34 -12.12
CA CYS A 214 -2.32 -11.41 -11.37
C CYS A 214 -3.28 -12.56 -11.05
N GLN A 215 -4.46 -12.27 -10.52
CA GLN A 215 -5.49 -13.28 -10.25
C GLN A 215 -5.86 -14.05 -11.52
N ALA A 216 -6.10 -13.36 -12.62
CA ALA A 216 -6.46 -13.98 -13.88
C ALA A 216 -5.33 -14.86 -14.45
N GLN A 217 -4.07 -14.44 -14.31
CA GLN A 217 -2.91 -15.23 -14.73
C GLN A 217 -2.81 -16.53 -13.93
N VAL A 218 -2.86 -16.45 -12.59
CA VAL A 218 -2.80 -17.63 -11.72
C VAL A 218 -3.91 -18.62 -12.09
N MET A 219 -5.14 -18.13 -12.28
CA MET A 219 -6.28 -18.98 -12.68
C MET A 219 -6.10 -19.59 -14.07
N ALA A 220 -5.59 -18.82 -15.05
CA ALA A 220 -5.36 -19.33 -16.40
C ALA A 220 -4.30 -20.42 -16.42
N LEU A 221 -3.20 -20.25 -15.68
CA LEU A 221 -2.09 -21.22 -15.63
C LEU A 221 -2.45 -22.52 -14.90
N THR A 222 -3.49 -22.56 -14.08
CA THR A 222 -4.00 -23.85 -13.52
C THR A 222 -4.55 -24.80 -14.59
N ALA A 223 -4.89 -24.31 -15.78
CA ALA A 223 -5.29 -25.13 -16.91
C ALA A 223 -4.10 -25.78 -17.66
N GLY A 224 -2.86 -25.56 -17.19
CA GLY A 224 -1.62 -26.06 -17.82
C GLY A 224 -1.22 -25.26 -19.06
N ASP A 225 -0.43 -25.86 -19.94
CA ASP A 225 0.25 -25.16 -21.05
C ASP A 225 -0.67 -24.70 -22.21
N ARG A 226 -1.95 -25.03 -22.15
CA ARG A 226 -2.92 -24.70 -23.21
C ARG A 226 -3.55 -23.33 -23.05
N VAL A 227 -2.73 -22.33 -22.70
CA VAL A 227 -3.18 -20.95 -22.57
C VAL A 227 -3.06 -20.23 -23.91
N SER A 228 -4.15 -19.60 -24.36
CA SER A 228 -4.14 -18.81 -25.60
C SER A 228 -3.25 -17.58 -25.43
N LYS A 229 -2.38 -17.33 -26.42
CA LYS A 229 -1.57 -16.11 -26.50
C LYS A 229 -2.27 -15.08 -27.38
N PRO A 230 -2.15 -13.78 -27.08
CA PRO A 230 -2.71 -12.75 -27.95
C PRO A 230 -2.02 -12.75 -29.32
N PRO A 231 -2.70 -12.28 -30.38
CA PRO A 231 -2.08 -12.06 -31.67
C PRO A 231 -0.86 -11.12 -31.57
N GLN A 232 0.07 -11.26 -32.49
CA GLN A 232 1.26 -10.39 -32.56
C GLN A 232 0.84 -8.90 -32.63
N GLY A 233 1.47 -8.06 -31.81
CA GLY A 233 1.21 -6.62 -31.72
C GLY A 233 -0.03 -6.22 -30.91
N ALA A 234 -0.89 -7.17 -30.55
CA ALA A 234 -2.11 -6.86 -29.80
C ALA A 234 -1.80 -6.41 -28.34
N ALA A 235 -0.78 -6.98 -27.74
CA ALA A 235 -0.38 -6.62 -26.38
C ALA A 235 0.20 -5.19 -26.33
N GLU A 236 1.04 -4.83 -27.30
CA GLU A 236 1.65 -3.51 -27.45
C GLU A 236 0.58 -2.44 -27.71
N LEU A 237 -0.33 -2.69 -28.64
CA LEU A 237 -1.44 -1.78 -28.92
C LEU A 237 -2.32 -1.56 -27.69
N THR A 238 -2.61 -2.64 -26.94
CA THR A 238 -3.43 -2.52 -25.74
C THR A 238 -2.71 -1.76 -24.63
N ALA A 239 -1.39 -1.93 -24.50
CA ALA A 239 -0.58 -1.17 -23.54
C ALA A 239 -0.57 0.34 -23.87
N GLU A 240 -0.44 0.71 -25.14
CA GLU A 240 -0.55 2.11 -25.60
C GLU A 240 -1.94 2.71 -25.28
N GLN A 241 -3.00 1.96 -25.53
CA GLN A 241 -4.37 2.37 -25.18
C GLN A 241 -4.55 2.52 -23.66
N GLY A 242 -3.90 1.66 -22.87
CA GLY A 242 -3.89 1.70 -21.40
C GLY A 242 -3.19 2.93 -20.85
N ALA A 243 -2.08 3.35 -21.41
CA ALA A 243 -1.23 4.42 -20.91
C ALA A 243 -1.99 5.75 -20.68
N THR A 244 -2.92 6.08 -21.56
CA THR A 244 -3.76 7.30 -21.44
C THR A 244 -5.15 6.98 -20.87
N GLY A 245 -5.77 5.90 -21.36
CA GLY A 245 -7.17 5.57 -21.05
C GLY A 245 -7.39 5.24 -19.58
N LEU A 246 -6.47 4.50 -18.95
CA LEU A 246 -6.62 4.12 -17.54
C LEU A 246 -6.56 5.32 -16.60
N LYS A 247 -5.66 6.28 -16.84
CA LYS A 247 -5.55 7.48 -16.01
C LYS A 247 -6.82 8.33 -16.03
N VAL A 248 -7.37 8.55 -17.22
CA VAL A 248 -8.63 9.30 -17.40
C VAL A 248 -9.79 8.54 -16.75
N ALA A 249 -9.92 7.24 -17.04
CA ALA A 249 -10.97 6.42 -16.46
C ALA A 249 -10.87 6.30 -14.92
N ALA A 250 -9.66 6.22 -14.38
CA ALA A 250 -9.42 6.17 -12.95
C ALA A 250 -9.97 7.43 -12.27
N ASN A 251 -9.56 8.60 -12.72
CA ASN A 251 -9.88 9.86 -12.05
C ASN A 251 -11.35 10.29 -12.22
N LEU A 252 -11.91 10.11 -13.42
CA LEU A 252 -13.25 10.65 -13.74
C LEU A 252 -14.39 9.66 -13.51
N LEU A 253 -14.12 8.35 -13.55
CA LEU A 253 -15.16 7.33 -13.54
C LEU A 253 -15.01 6.33 -12.39
N ALA A 254 -13.87 5.63 -12.33
CA ALA A 254 -13.71 4.50 -11.42
C ALA A 254 -13.56 4.93 -9.95
N TRP A 255 -12.67 5.89 -9.65
CA TRP A 255 -12.46 6.32 -8.28
C TRP A 255 -13.69 6.95 -7.63
N PRO A 256 -14.42 7.86 -8.28
CA PRO A 256 -15.69 8.35 -7.74
C PRO A 256 -16.72 7.25 -7.47
N ALA A 257 -16.76 6.21 -8.32
CA ALA A 257 -17.64 5.06 -8.12
C ALA A 257 -17.19 4.19 -6.93
N LEU A 258 -15.87 3.96 -6.78
CA LEU A 258 -15.26 3.23 -5.67
C LEU A 258 -15.46 3.98 -4.34
N LYS A 259 -15.32 5.30 -4.31
CA LYS A 259 -15.65 6.10 -3.12
C LYS A 259 -17.11 5.94 -2.71
N ARG A 260 -18.05 6.03 -3.68
CA ARG A 260 -19.46 5.76 -3.36
C ARG A 260 -19.71 4.33 -2.85
N LYS A 261 -18.92 3.35 -3.33
CA LYS A 261 -18.95 1.98 -2.79
C LYS A 261 -18.45 1.97 -1.35
N ALA A 262 -17.30 2.57 -1.06
CA ALA A 262 -16.76 2.65 0.30
C ALA A 262 -17.76 3.30 1.28
N TYR A 263 -18.38 4.41 0.91
CA TYR A 263 -19.43 5.04 1.72
C TYR A 263 -20.65 4.16 1.97
N ARG A 264 -21.05 3.32 1.02
CA ARG A 264 -22.16 2.38 1.23
C ARG A 264 -21.78 1.18 2.09
N LEU A 265 -20.51 0.79 2.08
CA LEU A 265 -20.01 -0.31 2.92
C LEU A 265 -19.92 0.13 4.37
N ASP A 266 -19.23 1.20 4.64
CA ASP A 266 -19.08 1.79 5.97
C ASP A 266 -18.57 3.25 5.85
N PRO A 267 -19.41 4.25 6.12
CA PRO A 267 -19.03 5.66 6.03
C PRO A 267 -18.08 6.11 7.14
N SER A 268 -17.81 5.30 8.15
CA SER A 268 -17.00 5.67 9.32
C SER A 268 -15.56 6.06 8.96
N PHE A 269 -15.03 5.56 7.84
CA PHE A 269 -13.69 5.93 7.40
C PHE A 269 -13.53 7.44 7.17
N ALA A 270 -14.59 8.14 6.79
CA ALA A 270 -14.61 9.57 6.56
C ALA A 270 -15.12 10.39 7.76
N SER A 271 -15.39 9.73 8.89
CA SER A 271 -15.91 10.44 10.07
C SER A 271 -14.81 11.28 10.73
N SER A 272 -15.26 12.37 11.33
CA SER A 272 -14.39 13.29 12.06
C SER A 272 -14.03 12.81 13.47
N ALA A 273 -14.67 11.79 13.98
CA ALA A 273 -14.40 11.20 15.32
C ALA A 273 -14.58 9.69 15.24
N GLY A 274 -13.67 8.96 15.83
CA GLY A 274 -13.75 7.52 16.03
C GLY A 274 -13.32 7.16 17.45
N SER A 275 -14.11 6.39 18.15
CA SER A 275 -13.64 5.65 19.33
C SER A 275 -13.58 4.18 18.93
N PHE A 276 -12.41 3.57 19.04
CA PHE A 276 -12.27 2.13 18.94
C PHE A 276 -12.03 1.57 20.32
N ALA A 277 -12.91 0.69 20.76
CA ALA A 277 -12.60 -0.19 21.89
C ALA A 277 -11.71 -1.31 21.32
N ILE A 278 -10.39 -1.18 21.49
CA ILE A 278 -9.48 -2.28 21.24
C ILE A 278 -9.60 -3.22 22.44
N SER A 279 -10.46 -4.23 22.33
CA SER A 279 -10.57 -5.28 23.32
C SER A 279 -9.29 -6.11 23.33
N THR A 280 -8.34 -5.73 24.16
CA THR A 280 -7.20 -6.59 24.46
C THR A 280 -7.65 -7.69 25.42
N HIS A 281 -7.92 -8.88 24.90
CA HIS A 281 -7.80 -10.06 25.75
C HIS A 281 -6.34 -10.17 26.16
N SER A 282 -6.06 -9.89 27.42
CA SER A 282 -4.72 -9.95 27.98
C SER A 282 -4.16 -11.36 27.81
N ALA A 283 -3.20 -11.53 26.90
CA ALA A 283 -2.25 -12.61 26.99
C ALA A 283 -1.33 -12.31 28.19
N ARG A 284 -1.82 -12.59 29.41
CA ARG A 284 -0.94 -12.84 30.53
C ARG A 284 -0.38 -14.24 30.32
N GLU A 285 0.78 -14.34 29.68
CA GLU A 285 1.74 -15.39 30.02
C GLU A 285 3.08 -15.18 29.30
N SER A 286 4.12 -15.15 30.13
CA SER A 286 5.55 -15.39 29.86
C SER A 286 6.26 -14.60 28.75
N ALA A 287 6.58 -13.36 29.05
CA ALA A 287 7.67 -12.65 28.36
C ALA A 287 9.04 -13.07 28.95
N THR A 288 9.65 -14.12 28.38
CA THR A 288 11.07 -14.43 28.56
C THR A 288 11.84 -14.70 27.26
N THR A 289 11.29 -14.25 26.12
CA THR A 289 12.00 -14.30 24.84
C THR A 289 12.41 -12.89 24.42
N SER A 290 13.69 -12.75 24.06
CA SER A 290 14.28 -11.51 23.54
C SER A 290 13.49 -11.03 22.29
N PRO A 291 13.23 -9.70 22.13
CA PRO A 291 12.49 -9.17 20.97
C PRO A 291 13.07 -9.56 19.61
N ALA A 292 14.37 -9.85 19.53
CA ALA A 292 15.04 -10.26 18.30
C ALA A 292 14.56 -11.64 17.77
N SER A 293 13.98 -12.50 18.63
CA SER A 293 13.49 -13.81 18.23
C SER A 293 12.06 -13.79 17.67
N LEU A 294 11.31 -12.71 17.90
CA LEU A 294 9.93 -12.61 17.45
C LEU A 294 9.82 -12.38 15.92
N TRP A 295 10.77 -11.64 15.35
CA TRP A 295 10.78 -11.35 13.89
C TRP A 295 11.21 -12.55 13.03
N ILE A 296 12.04 -13.43 13.57
CA ILE A 296 12.49 -14.65 12.86
C ILE A 296 11.35 -15.69 12.79
N THR A 297 10.39 -15.65 13.72
CA THR A 297 9.27 -16.60 13.77
C THR A 297 8.08 -16.14 12.92
N VAL A 298 8.00 -14.85 12.55
CA VAL A 298 6.91 -14.29 11.70
C VAL A 298 7.33 -14.23 10.23
N ALA A 299 8.64 -14.36 9.92
CA ALA A 299 9.17 -14.34 8.55
C ALA A 299 9.51 -15.74 8.00
N ALA A 300 9.22 -16.81 8.74
CA ALA A 300 9.24 -18.21 8.30
C ALA A 300 7.79 -18.73 8.25
#